data_c241d07b4fb1d47e35fcf62f0ed30ace
#
_entry.id   c241d07b4fb1d47e35fcf62f0ed30ace
#
_cell.length_a   1.000
_cell.length_b   1.000
_cell.length_c   1.000
_cell.angle_alpha   90.00
_cell.angle_beta   90.00
_cell.angle_gamma   90.00
#
_symmetry.space_group_name_H-M   'P 1'
#
loop_
_entity.id
_entity.type
_entity.pdbx_description
1 polymer ?
#
loop_
_entity_poly.entity_id
_entity_poly.type
_entity_poly.pdbx_seq_one_letter_code
_entity_poly.pdbx_strand_id
1 'polypeptide(L)'
;MFIHVRAGRYHPVSLLDNIPLNFAPATGAVELVMDGEHLRRVVYDGMLKARTSIDIATADLKAVLVPSPGKLPGKTAARQAPPSILERLHRMAMRGVEVRILHAGVPSGPAIHELKRLIKKHGPLDQISGGFTLRRCPRLHAKAVILDAASMYLGSANLTGAGLGAKADHNRNHELGVWTTSPDLIDAVSQYFNHLWEAGGCEGCGRKDVCPVPLEEPKL
;
A
#
# COMPACT_ATOMS: atom_id res chain seq x y z
N MET A 1 -31.17 26.82 -22.07
CA MET A 1 -31.65 26.18 -20.83
C MET A 1 -30.42 26.02 -19.91
N PHE A 2 -30.24 27.01 -19.04
CA PHE A 2 -29.07 27.03 -18.13
C PHE A 2 -29.43 26.28 -16.86
N ILE A 3 -28.73 25.22 -16.57
CA ILE A 3 -28.88 24.46 -15.32
C ILE A 3 -28.17 25.24 -14.22
N HIS A 4 -28.91 25.87 -13.34
CA HIS A 4 -28.39 26.47 -12.11
C HIS A 4 -28.04 25.35 -11.13
N VAL A 5 -26.80 25.00 -11.00
CA VAL A 5 -26.31 24.19 -9.89
C VAL A 5 -26.24 25.10 -8.66
N ARG A 6 -27.15 24.90 -7.70
CA ARG A 6 -27.04 25.56 -6.39
C ARG A 6 -25.75 25.07 -5.73
N ALA A 7 -24.85 26.01 -5.49
CA ALA A 7 -23.69 25.78 -4.64
C ALA A 7 -24.19 25.45 -3.22
N GLY A 8 -24.26 24.17 -2.91
CA GLY A 8 -24.35 23.71 -1.52
C GLY A 8 -23.11 24.22 -0.79
N ARG A 9 -23.29 24.78 0.42
CA ARG A 9 -22.17 25.15 1.28
C ARG A 9 -21.39 23.88 1.58
N TYR A 10 -20.30 23.69 0.84
CA TYR A 10 -19.26 22.77 1.23
C TYR A 10 -18.64 23.35 2.51
N HIS A 11 -18.88 22.74 3.65
CA HIS A 11 -17.97 22.87 4.77
C HIS A 11 -16.86 21.86 4.51
N PRO A 12 -15.70 22.30 4.02
CA PRO A 12 -14.55 21.44 3.98
C PRO A 12 -14.09 21.30 5.43
N VAL A 13 -14.43 20.19 6.06
CA VAL A 13 -13.52 19.68 7.09
C VAL A 13 -12.34 19.14 6.28
N SER A 14 -11.47 20.06 5.91
CA SER A 14 -10.33 19.79 5.08
C SER A 14 -9.32 19.05 5.95
N LEU A 15 -9.11 17.79 5.67
CA LEU A 15 -7.93 17.02 6.09
C LEU A 15 -6.62 17.77 5.75
N LEU A 16 -6.71 18.80 4.90
CA LEU A 16 -5.61 19.58 4.34
C LEU A 16 -5.40 20.92 5.01
N ASP A 17 -6.34 21.38 5.88
CA ASP A 17 -6.24 22.71 6.48
C ASP A 17 -5.01 22.86 7.41
N ASN A 18 -4.39 21.76 7.81
CA ASN A 18 -3.18 21.74 8.63
C ASN A 18 -1.94 21.16 7.91
N ILE A 19 -2.06 20.71 6.67
CA ILE A 19 -0.90 20.30 5.87
C ILE A 19 -0.49 21.52 5.04
N PRO A 20 0.68 22.13 5.28
CA PRO A 20 1.13 23.25 4.48
C PRO A 20 1.37 22.75 3.04
N LEU A 21 0.42 23.00 2.14
CA LEU A 21 0.52 22.68 0.70
C LEU A 21 1.44 23.65 -0.06
N ASN A 22 2.27 24.42 0.63
CA ASN A 22 3.33 25.20 0.00
C ASN A 22 4.46 24.26 -0.40
N PHE A 23 4.24 23.52 -1.49
CA PHE A 23 5.32 22.79 -2.13
C PHE A 23 6.29 23.83 -2.73
N ALA A 24 7.39 24.07 -2.05
CA ALA A 24 8.58 24.52 -2.74
C ALA A 24 8.86 23.54 -3.89
N PRO A 25 9.42 23.98 -5.03
CA PRO A 25 9.74 23.07 -6.11
C PRO A 25 10.56 21.91 -5.55
N ALA A 26 10.01 20.70 -5.66
CA ALA A 26 10.53 19.52 -4.99
C ALA A 26 11.99 19.30 -5.41
N THR A 27 12.91 19.46 -4.48
CA THR A 27 14.31 19.05 -4.67
C THR A 27 14.38 17.54 -4.47
N GLY A 28 14.56 16.79 -5.53
CA GLY A 28 14.65 15.34 -5.45
C GLY A 28 14.37 14.69 -6.81
N ALA A 29 14.86 13.48 -6.99
CA ALA A 29 14.61 12.74 -8.22
C ALA A 29 13.14 12.29 -8.28
N VAL A 30 12.51 12.52 -9.44
CA VAL A 30 11.19 11.98 -9.79
C VAL A 30 11.37 11.08 -11.00
N GLU A 31 10.97 9.82 -10.89
CA GLU A 31 11.04 8.81 -11.94
C GLU A 31 9.62 8.34 -12.25
N LEU A 32 9.25 8.30 -13.53
CA LEU A 32 7.99 7.76 -13.97
C LEU A 32 8.05 6.22 -13.95
N VAL A 33 7.03 5.60 -13.38
CA VAL A 33 6.90 4.13 -13.29
C VAL A 33 5.64 3.72 -14.04
N MET A 34 5.79 2.84 -15.03
CA MET A 34 4.68 2.42 -15.91
C MET A 34 4.55 0.90 -15.94
N ASP A 35 3.32 0.43 -15.97
CA ASP A 35 2.90 -0.95 -16.25
C ASP A 35 3.77 -2.01 -15.54
N GLY A 36 4.48 -2.86 -16.28
CA GLY A 36 5.30 -3.94 -15.75
C GLY A 36 6.52 -3.50 -14.92
N GLU A 37 6.91 -2.22 -15.02
CA GLU A 37 8.04 -1.68 -14.25
C GLU A 37 7.72 -1.59 -12.74
N HIS A 38 6.44 -1.56 -12.37
CA HIS A 38 6.03 -1.55 -10.97
C HIS A 38 6.61 -2.74 -10.20
N LEU A 39 6.66 -3.94 -10.80
CA LEU A 39 7.23 -5.10 -10.14
C LEU A 39 8.73 -4.90 -9.86
N ARG A 40 9.47 -4.39 -10.83
CA ARG A 40 10.91 -4.15 -10.68
C ARG A 40 11.17 -3.00 -9.70
N ARG A 41 10.59 -1.84 -9.98
CA ARG A 41 10.92 -0.59 -9.27
C ARG A 41 10.34 -0.55 -7.86
N VAL A 42 9.05 -0.86 -7.71
CA VAL A 42 8.36 -0.73 -6.42
C VAL A 42 8.63 -1.96 -5.54
N VAL A 43 8.59 -3.18 -6.11
CA VAL A 43 8.76 -4.39 -5.31
C VAL A 43 10.22 -4.76 -5.13
N TYR A 44 10.95 -5.09 -6.22
CA TYR A 44 12.32 -5.61 -6.07
C TYR A 44 13.34 -4.55 -5.64
N ASP A 45 13.28 -3.36 -6.26
CA ASP A 45 14.25 -2.29 -5.99
C ASP A 45 13.82 -1.38 -4.84
N GLY A 46 12.53 -1.42 -4.47
CA GLY A 46 11.94 -0.69 -3.35
C GLY A 46 11.67 -1.59 -2.14
N MET A 47 10.43 -2.10 -2.02
CA MET A 47 9.95 -2.81 -0.81
C MET A 47 10.93 -3.85 -0.28
N LEU A 48 11.49 -4.72 -1.15
CA LEU A 48 12.37 -5.80 -0.72
C LEU A 48 13.77 -5.36 -0.31
N LYS A 49 14.09 -4.06 -0.45
CA LYS A 49 15.36 -3.46 0.00
C LYS A 49 15.19 -2.54 1.22
N ALA A 50 13.97 -2.29 1.67
CA ALA A 50 13.71 -1.50 2.87
C ALA A 50 14.37 -2.13 4.10
N ARG A 51 14.83 -1.28 5.02
CA ARG A 51 15.64 -1.67 6.17
C ARG A 51 14.98 -1.36 7.51
N THR A 52 14.13 -0.34 7.57
CA THR A 52 13.53 0.15 8.80
C THR A 52 12.02 0.12 8.76
N SER A 53 11.39 0.62 7.68
CA SER A 53 9.93 0.73 7.62
C SER A 53 9.37 0.61 6.21
N ILE A 54 8.16 0.08 6.11
CA ILE A 54 7.36 -0.02 4.89
C ILE A 54 5.93 0.37 5.23
N ASP A 55 5.48 1.51 4.74
CA ASP A 55 4.09 1.95 4.83
C ASP A 55 3.40 1.80 3.48
N ILE A 56 2.29 1.08 3.44
CA ILE A 56 1.55 0.79 2.22
C ILE A 56 0.12 1.29 2.36
N ALA A 57 -0.29 2.21 1.49
CA ALA A 57 -1.68 2.54 1.25
C ALA A 57 -2.15 1.85 -0.04
N THR A 58 -3.28 1.15 -0.01
CA THR A 58 -3.83 0.47 -1.19
C THR A 58 -5.35 0.31 -1.08
N ALA A 59 -6.09 0.53 -2.17
CA ALA A 59 -7.52 0.27 -2.14
C ALA A 59 -7.80 -1.25 -2.13
N ASP A 60 -7.05 -2.02 -2.90
CA ASP A 60 -7.18 -3.48 -2.99
C ASP A 60 -5.92 -4.19 -2.49
N LEU A 61 -6.12 -5.21 -1.67
CA LEU A 61 -5.07 -6.11 -1.18
C LEU A 61 -5.33 -7.53 -1.68
N LYS A 62 -4.45 -8.05 -2.53
CA LYS A 62 -4.53 -9.43 -3.05
C LYS A 62 -3.22 -10.16 -2.85
N ALA A 63 -3.27 -11.48 -2.80
CA ALA A 63 -2.07 -12.29 -2.82
C ALA A 63 -1.34 -12.10 -4.15
N VAL A 64 -0.08 -11.71 -4.08
CA VAL A 64 0.81 -11.48 -5.22
C VAL A 64 2.00 -12.40 -5.07
N LEU A 65 2.16 -13.33 -6.01
CA LEU A 65 3.36 -14.18 -6.04
C LEU A 65 4.52 -13.36 -6.60
N VAL A 66 5.63 -13.34 -5.88
CA VAL A 66 6.83 -12.57 -6.25
C VAL A 66 7.99 -13.54 -6.52
N PRO A 67 8.25 -13.91 -7.78
CA PRO A 67 9.40 -14.74 -8.13
C PRO A 67 10.71 -14.15 -7.64
N SER A 68 11.76 -14.96 -7.50
CA SER A 68 13.09 -14.41 -7.26
C SER A 68 13.62 -13.76 -8.55
N PRO A 69 14.32 -12.61 -8.47
CA PRO A 69 14.94 -11.99 -9.64
C PRO A 69 15.81 -13.00 -10.41
N GLY A 70 15.69 -13.02 -11.74
CA GLY A 70 16.45 -13.92 -12.60
C GLY A 70 15.92 -15.36 -12.69
N LYS A 71 14.91 -15.73 -11.93
CA LYS A 71 14.22 -17.03 -12.06
C LYS A 71 12.88 -16.81 -12.75
N LEU A 72 12.86 -16.76 -14.08
CA LEU A 72 11.64 -16.98 -14.83
C LEU A 72 11.11 -18.38 -14.47
N PRO A 73 9.77 -18.55 -14.34
CA PRO A 73 9.19 -19.86 -14.09
C PRO A 73 9.45 -20.77 -15.31
N GLY A 74 10.57 -21.46 -15.29
CA GLY A 74 10.84 -22.56 -16.23
C GLY A 74 9.96 -23.74 -15.88
N LYS A 75 9.61 -24.55 -16.89
CA LYS A 75 8.77 -25.75 -16.76
C LYS A 75 9.26 -26.75 -15.69
N THR A 76 10.49 -26.63 -15.22
CA THR A 76 11.12 -27.47 -14.18
C THR A 76 11.07 -26.91 -12.77
N ALA A 77 10.64 -25.65 -12.57
CA ALA A 77 10.52 -25.01 -11.25
C ALA A 77 9.18 -25.34 -10.53
N ALA A 78 8.45 -26.33 -11.00
CA ALA A 78 7.07 -26.70 -10.55
C ALA A 78 7.01 -27.30 -9.14
N ARG A 79 8.09 -27.36 -8.35
CA ARG A 79 8.05 -27.97 -7.00
C ARG A 79 7.71 -27.01 -5.86
N GLN A 80 7.85 -25.71 -6.03
CA GLN A 80 7.38 -24.73 -5.03
C GLN A 80 6.97 -23.43 -5.71
N ALA A 81 5.72 -23.00 -5.48
CA ALA A 81 5.27 -21.67 -5.89
C ALA A 81 6.18 -20.59 -5.24
N PRO A 82 6.48 -19.50 -5.96
CA PRO A 82 7.25 -18.40 -5.38
C PRO A 82 6.51 -17.84 -4.17
N PRO A 83 7.23 -17.33 -3.15
CA PRO A 83 6.61 -16.72 -1.99
C PRO A 83 5.75 -15.52 -2.39
N SER A 84 4.66 -15.31 -1.66
CA SER A 84 3.82 -14.13 -1.85
C SER A 84 4.51 -12.87 -1.35
N ILE A 85 4.01 -11.69 -1.78
CA ILE A 85 4.47 -10.40 -1.25
C ILE A 85 4.25 -10.34 0.27
N LEU A 86 3.10 -10.85 0.77
CA LEU A 86 2.79 -10.86 2.20
C LEU A 86 3.79 -11.72 2.98
N GLU A 87 4.17 -12.89 2.46
CA GLU A 87 5.19 -13.72 3.08
C GLU A 87 6.58 -13.03 3.07
N ARG A 88 6.92 -12.31 2.01
CA ARG A 88 8.19 -11.55 1.95
C ARG A 88 8.21 -10.41 2.95
N LEU A 89 7.15 -9.62 3.01
CA LEU A 89 7.00 -8.52 3.96
C LEU A 89 7.02 -9.05 5.41
N HIS A 90 6.33 -10.16 5.67
CA HIS A 90 6.38 -10.81 6.99
C HIS A 90 7.81 -11.25 7.36
N ARG A 91 8.56 -11.82 6.44
CA ARG A 91 9.98 -12.19 6.69
C ARG A 91 10.84 -10.96 6.99
N MET A 92 10.54 -9.81 6.40
CA MET A 92 11.24 -8.55 6.68
C MET A 92 10.86 -8.04 8.07
N ALA A 93 9.57 -8.10 8.43
CA ALA A 93 9.11 -7.74 9.77
C ALA A 93 9.73 -8.62 10.87
N MET A 94 9.91 -9.92 10.61
CA MET A 94 10.65 -10.80 11.53
C MET A 94 12.13 -10.38 11.72
N ARG A 95 12.69 -9.58 10.81
CA ARG A 95 14.06 -9.05 10.89
C ARG A 95 14.13 -7.62 11.43
N GLY A 96 13.00 -7.10 11.92
CA GLY A 96 12.92 -5.77 12.55
C GLY A 96 12.44 -4.65 11.64
N VAL A 97 12.04 -4.91 10.38
CA VAL A 97 11.41 -3.90 9.53
C VAL A 97 9.96 -3.70 9.95
N GLU A 98 9.56 -2.48 10.30
CA GLU A 98 8.16 -2.17 10.57
C GLU A 98 7.35 -2.23 9.26
N VAL A 99 6.24 -2.96 9.24
CA VAL A 99 5.35 -3.05 8.08
C VAL A 99 3.93 -2.64 8.48
N ARG A 100 3.43 -1.57 7.89
CA ARG A 100 2.06 -1.09 8.08
C ARG A 100 1.33 -1.08 6.75
N ILE A 101 0.15 -1.71 6.69
CA ILE A 101 -0.69 -1.77 5.48
C ILE A 101 -2.06 -1.17 5.79
N LEU A 102 -2.37 -0.04 5.19
CA LEU A 102 -3.69 0.58 5.21
C LEU A 102 -4.42 0.20 3.91
N HIS A 103 -5.56 -0.47 4.02
CA HIS A 103 -6.32 -0.95 2.86
C HIS A 103 -7.80 -0.60 2.94
N ALA A 104 -8.51 -0.53 1.79
CA ALA A 104 -9.93 -0.20 1.75
C ALA A 104 -10.82 -1.44 1.67
N GLY A 105 -10.63 -2.25 0.65
CA GLY A 105 -11.42 -3.44 0.41
C GLY A 105 -11.08 -4.58 1.38
N VAL A 106 -11.99 -5.54 1.52
CA VAL A 106 -11.67 -6.80 2.19
C VAL A 106 -10.57 -7.50 1.39
N PRO A 107 -9.48 -7.95 2.03
CA PRO A 107 -8.42 -8.67 1.33
C PRO A 107 -8.99 -9.90 0.60
N SER A 108 -8.39 -10.27 -0.53
CA SER A 108 -8.83 -11.46 -1.27
C SER A 108 -8.74 -12.72 -0.42
N GLY A 109 -9.59 -13.71 -0.70
CA GLY A 109 -9.56 -15.01 -0.01
C GLY A 109 -8.15 -15.62 0.08
N PRO A 110 -7.36 -15.68 -1.02
CA PRO A 110 -5.97 -16.12 -0.97
C PRO A 110 -5.07 -15.27 -0.05
N ALA A 111 -5.28 -13.94 0.02
CA ALA A 111 -4.50 -13.10 0.93
C ALA A 111 -4.86 -13.37 2.40
N ILE A 112 -6.14 -13.49 2.71
CA ILE A 112 -6.61 -13.86 4.06
C ILE A 112 -6.05 -15.23 4.47
N HIS A 113 -6.13 -16.23 3.57
CA HIS A 113 -5.59 -17.55 3.84
C HIS A 113 -4.08 -17.52 4.12
N GLU A 114 -3.34 -16.72 3.38
CA GLU A 114 -1.90 -16.52 3.59
C GLU A 114 -1.61 -15.89 4.95
N LEU A 115 -2.32 -14.83 5.33
CA LEU A 115 -2.17 -14.18 6.63
C LEU A 115 -2.48 -15.15 7.78
N LYS A 116 -3.56 -15.93 7.68
CA LYS A 116 -3.89 -16.98 8.66
C LYS A 116 -2.77 -18.03 8.77
N ARG A 117 -2.19 -18.44 7.65
CA ARG A 117 -1.07 -19.36 7.62
C ARG A 117 0.16 -18.80 8.33
N LEU A 118 0.47 -17.52 8.13
CA LEU A 118 1.58 -16.85 8.79
C LEU A 118 1.36 -16.75 10.30
N ILE A 119 0.15 -16.36 10.72
CA ILE A 119 -0.22 -16.30 12.15
C ILE A 119 -0.13 -17.68 12.80
N LYS A 120 -0.67 -18.72 12.16
CA LYS A 120 -0.59 -20.08 12.68
C LYS A 120 0.84 -20.56 12.88
N LYS A 121 1.75 -20.14 12.01
CA LYS A 121 3.15 -20.58 12.00
C LYS A 121 4.04 -19.77 12.94
N HIS A 122 3.79 -18.47 13.07
CA HIS A 122 4.73 -17.53 13.69
C HIS A 122 4.13 -16.72 14.85
N GLY A 123 2.84 -16.89 15.15
CA GLY A 123 2.12 -16.11 16.15
C GLY A 123 1.51 -14.82 15.59
N PRO A 124 0.92 -13.97 16.44
CA PRO A 124 0.29 -12.72 16.05
C PRO A 124 1.25 -11.81 15.29
N LEU A 125 0.75 -11.20 14.22
CA LEU A 125 1.59 -10.43 13.27
C LEU A 125 2.16 -9.14 13.89
N ASP A 126 1.43 -8.51 14.80
CA ASP A 126 1.83 -7.31 15.54
C ASP A 126 2.88 -7.57 16.63
N GLN A 127 3.07 -8.83 17.01
CA GLN A 127 4.00 -9.25 18.07
C GLN A 127 5.38 -9.71 17.52
N ILE A 128 5.58 -9.72 16.22
CA ILE A 128 6.88 -10.01 15.64
C ILE A 128 7.81 -8.79 15.71
N SER A 129 9.12 -9.00 15.63
CA SER A 129 10.17 -8.02 15.94
C SER A 129 9.95 -6.61 15.38
N GLY A 130 9.65 -6.46 14.08
CA GLY A 130 9.38 -5.17 13.45
C GLY A 130 7.91 -4.76 13.48
N GLY A 131 6.99 -5.70 13.80
CA GLY A 131 5.56 -5.52 13.64
C GLY A 131 5.10 -5.64 12.19
N PHE A 132 3.95 -6.31 12.00
CA PHE A 132 3.29 -6.41 10.70
C PHE A 132 1.80 -6.16 10.91
N THR A 133 1.38 -4.93 10.68
CA THR A 133 0.03 -4.48 11.04
C THR A 133 -0.78 -4.12 9.80
N LEU A 134 -2.03 -4.57 9.76
CA LEU A 134 -2.99 -4.21 8.73
C LEU A 134 -4.15 -3.43 9.36
N ARG A 135 -4.55 -2.34 8.74
CA ARG A 135 -5.74 -1.58 9.13
C ARG A 135 -6.65 -1.32 7.93
N ARG A 136 -7.94 -1.33 8.16
CA ARG A 136 -8.93 -1.12 7.10
C ARG A 136 -9.56 0.26 7.21
N CYS A 137 -9.52 1.03 6.12
CA CYS A 137 -10.24 2.28 5.94
C CYS A 137 -11.07 2.22 4.64
N PRO A 138 -12.38 1.94 4.68
CA PRO A 138 -13.23 1.77 3.48
C PRO A 138 -13.28 2.96 2.53
N ARG A 139 -12.85 4.14 2.96
CA ARG A 139 -12.77 5.34 2.13
C ARG A 139 -11.41 5.54 1.45
N LEU A 140 -10.42 4.73 1.80
CA LEU A 140 -9.09 4.86 1.22
C LEU A 140 -9.13 4.53 -0.28
N HIS A 141 -8.61 5.42 -1.11
CA HIS A 141 -8.39 5.14 -2.53
C HIS A 141 -6.98 5.50 -2.99
N ALA A 142 -6.14 6.02 -2.10
CA ALA A 142 -4.72 6.25 -2.37
C ALA A 142 -3.98 4.93 -2.59
N LYS A 143 -2.95 4.98 -3.45
CA LYS A 143 -1.97 3.89 -3.61
C LYS A 143 -0.59 4.52 -3.46
N ALA A 144 0.04 4.24 -2.36
CA ALA A 144 1.37 4.71 -2.04
C ALA A 144 2.17 3.63 -1.31
N VAL A 145 3.47 3.67 -1.51
CA VAL A 145 4.43 2.82 -0.78
C VAL A 145 5.56 3.74 -0.32
N ILE A 146 5.67 3.94 0.99
CA ILE A 146 6.72 4.75 1.60
C ILE A 146 7.72 3.80 2.24
N LEU A 147 9.00 4.01 1.98
CA LEU A 147 10.08 3.11 2.38
C LEU A 147 11.15 3.88 3.15
N ASP A 148 11.40 3.47 4.38
CA ASP A 148 12.44 4.01 5.24
C ASP A 148 12.36 5.55 5.42
N ALA A 149 11.17 6.16 5.19
CA ALA A 149 10.96 7.60 5.08
C ALA A 149 11.95 8.32 4.10
N ALA A 150 12.53 7.57 3.16
CA ALA A 150 13.59 8.04 2.25
C ALA A 150 13.25 7.91 0.78
N SER A 151 12.28 7.09 0.43
CA SER A 151 11.78 6.96 -0.95
C SER A 151 10.33 6.55 -0.96
N MET A 152 9.62 6.88 -2.03
CA MET A 152 8.18 6.63 -2.12
C MET A 152 7.74 6.35 -3.56
N TYR A 153 6.81 5.43 -3.71
CA TYR A 153 5.94 5.29 -4.86
C TYR A 153 4.58 5.93 -4.57
N LEU A 154 4.05 6.67 -5.52
CA LEU A 154 2.69 7.20 -5.50
C LEU A 154 2.08 7.04 -6.89
N GLY A 155 0.90 6.42 -7.02
CA GLY A 155 0.31 6.19 -8.33
C GLY A 155 -1.03 5.46 -8.32
N SER A 156 -1.31 4.75 -9.42
CA SER A 156 -2.57 4.04 -9.61
C SER A 156 -2.52 2.56 -9.17
N ALA A 157 -1.32 1.95 -9.07
CA ALA A 157 -1.16 0.52 -8.84
C ALA A 157 -1.53 0.08 -7.41
N ASN A 158 -2.56 -0.76 -7.30
CA ASN A 158 -2.90 -1.44 -6.05
C ASN A 158 -1.92 -2.57 -5.73
N LEU A 159 -1.89 -3.01 -4.47
CA LEU A 159 -1.13 -4.18 -4.02
C LEU A 159 -1.80 -5.48 -4.53
N THR A 160 -1.79 -5.63 -5.83
CA THR A 160 -2.37 -6.77 -6.56
C THR A 160 -1.42 -7.25 -7.64
N GLY A 161 -1.55 -8.52 -8.06
CA GLY A 161 -0.69 -9.06 -9.12
C GLY A 161 -0.87 -8.37 -10.48
N ALA A 162 -2.06 -7.86 -10.77
CA ALA A 162 -2.32 -7.10 -11.99
C ALA A 162 -1.75 -5.69 -11.90
N GLY A 163 -1.96 -4.99 -10.77
CA GLY A 163 -1.45 -3.63 -10.55
C GLY A 163 0.07 -3.57 -10.47
N LEU A 164 0.71 -4.48 -9.74
CA LEU A 164 2.17 -4.51 -9.61
C LEU A 164 2.90 -5.16 -10.80
N GLY A 165 2.20 -5.50 -11.88
CA GLY A 165 2.83 -6.10 -13.06
C GLY A 165 3.36 -7.53 -12.87
N ALA A 166 2.92 -8.24 -11.83
CA ALA A 166 3.37 -9.61 -11.52
C ALA A 166 2.64 -10.71 -12.32
N LYS A 167 1.72 -10.32 -13.22
CA LYS A 167 1.02 -11.23 -14.13
C LYS A 167 1.59 -11.16 -15.54
N ALA A 168 1.19 -12.10 -16.41
CA ALA A 168 1.49 -12.01 -17.83
C ALA A 168 0.89 -10.73 -18.46
N ASP A 169 1.49 -10.22 -19.51
CA ASP A 169 1.19 -8.90 -20.09
C ASP A 169 -0.30 -8.69 -20.38
N HIS A 170 -0.96 -9.66 -20.95
CA HIS A 170 -2.40 -9.62 -21.27
C HIS A 170 -3.33 -9.66 -20.04
N ASN A 171 -2.79 -9.86 -18.85
CA ASN A 171 -3.52 -9.90 -17.57
C ASN A 171 -3.05 -8.82 -16.58
N ARG A 172 -2.20 -7.89 -17.03
CA ARG A 172 -1.78 -6.72 -16.24
C ARG A 172 -2.77 -5.58 -16.45
N ASN A 173 -2.86 -4.72 -15.45
CA ASN A 173 -3.48 -3.42 -15.64
C ASN A 173 -2.48 -2.48 -16.33
N HIS A 174 -3.00 -1.47 -17.03
CA HIS A 174 -2.22 -0.28 -17.38
C HIS A 174 -2.16 0.62 -16.15
N GLU A 175 -0.98 0.78 -15.61
CA GLU A 175 -0.76 1.53 -14.37
C GLU A 175 0.30 2.62 -14.59
N LEU A 176 0.11 3.74 -13.92
CA LEU A 176 1.01 4.87 -13.98
C LEU A 176 1.26 5.41 -12.58
N GLY A 177 2.49 5.76 -12.29
CA GLY A 177 2.86 6.36 -11.03
C GLY A 177 4.22 7.03 -11.09
N VAL A 178 4.62 7.59 -9.97
CA VAL A 178 5.92 8.21 -9.78
C VAL A 178 6.66 7.54 -8.63
N TRP A 179 7.95 7.40 -8.81
CA TRP A 179 8.88 7.13 -7.74
C TRP A 179 9.64 8.40 -7.40
N THR A 180 9.78 8.71 -6.13
CA THR A 180 10.46 9.92 -5.71
C THR A 180 11.31 9.70 -4.46
N THR A 181 12.35 10.52 -4.32
CA THR A 181 13.17 10.68 -3.12
C THR A 181 13.08 12.12 -2.58
N SER A 182 12.06 12.89 -2.99
CA SER A 182 11.83 14.24 -2.49
C SER A 182 11.37 14.18 -1.03
N PRO A 183 12.13 14.72 -0.08
CA PRO A 183 11.76 14.71 1.34
C PRO A 183 10.41 15.37 1.58
N ASP A 184 10.15 16.53 0.96
CA ASP A 184 8.91 17.29 1.16
C ASP A 184 7.66 16.50 0.72
N LEU A 185 7.75 15.80 -0.42
CA LEU A 185 6.64 14.94 -0.89
C LEU A 185 6.46 13.72 0.00
N ILE A 186 7.55 13.11 0.44
CA ILE A 186 7.52 11.94 1.32
C ILE A 186 6.91 12.35 2.67
N ASP A 187 7.31 13.46 3.24
CA ASP A 187 6.78 13.96 4.50
C ASP A 187 5.28 14.27 4.41
N ALA A 188 4.85 14.95 3.34
CA ALA A 188 3.43 15.26 3.14
C ALA A 188 2.56 14.00 3.04
N VAL A 189 3.02 13.00 2.26
CA VAL A 189 2.28 11.73 2.11
C VAL A 189 2.35 10.88 3.38
N SER A 190 3.47 10.91 4.10
CA SER A 190 3.61 10.25 5.41
C SER A 190 2.67 10.84 6.46
N GLN A 191 2.54 12.17 6.51
CA GLN A 191 1.57 12.84 7.38
C GLN A 191 0.13 12.43 7.05
N TYR A 192 -0.22 12.39 5.75
CA TYR A 192 -1.52 11.92 5.30
C TYR A 192 -1.76 10.46 5.69
N PHE A 193 -0.79 9.58 5.47
CA PHE A 193 -0.87 8.17 5.87
C PHE A 193 -1.08 8.03 7.37
N ASN A 194 -0.24 8.70 8.18
CA ASN A 194 -0.32 8.64 9.64
C ASN A 194 -1.65 9.19 10.17
N HIS A 195 -2.14 10.30 9.61
CA HIS A 195 -3.45 10.83 9.97
C HIS A 195 -4.56 9.80 9.77
N LEU A 196 -4.58 9.11 8.62
CA LEU A 196 -5.55 8.04 8.38
C LEU A 196 -5.31 6.82 9.26
N TRP A 197 -4.04 6.48 9.49
CA TRP A 197 -3.64 5.36 10.35
C TRP A 197 -4.11 5.55 11.79
N GLU A 198 -4.08 6.76 12.29
CA GLU A 198 -4.51 7.15 13.64
C GLU A 198 -5.99 7.50 13.75
N ALA A 199 -6.80 7.11 12.77
CA ALA A 199 -8.24 7.36 12.75
C ALA A 199 -8.66 8.84 12.63
N GLY A 200 -7.76 9.76 12.27
CA GLY A 200 -8.05 11.20 12.16
C GLY A 200 -9.16 11.55 11.15
N GLY A 201 -9.39 10.68 10.15
CA GLY A 201 -10.50 10.83 9.20
C GLY A 201 -11.82 10.15 9.62
N CYS A 202 -11.95 9.64 10.86
CA CYS A 202 -13.11 8.86 11.31
C CYS A 202 -14.23 9.70 11.89
N GLU A 203 -13.93 10.87 12.44
CA GLU A 203 -14.94 11.81 12.90
C GLU A 203 -15.80 12.28 11.71
N GLY A 204 -17.14 12.22 11.84
CA GLY A 204 -18.04 12.55 10.75
C GLY A 204 -18.01 11.62 9.53
N CYS A 205 -17.30 10.49 9.59
CA CYS A 205 -17.23 9.55 8.48
C CYS A 205 -18.59 8.92 8.15
N GLY A 206 -19.03 9.03 6.89
CA GLY A 206 -20.28 8.45 6.39
C GLY A 206 -20.24 6.96 6.06
N ARG A 207 -19.21 6.22 6.49
CA ARG A 207 -19.01 4.78 6.23
C ARG A 207 -19.02 3.93 7.50
N LYS A 208 -19.65 4.42 8.58
CA LYS A 208 -19.72 3.70 9.86
C LYS A 208 -20.49 2.38 9.76
N ASP A 209 -21.43 2.28 8.82
CA ASP A 209 -22.20 1.08 8.53
C ASP A 209 -21.34 -0.09 8.02
N VAL A 210 -20.31 0.20 7.23
CA VAL A 210 -19.38 -0.79 6.67
C VAL A 210 -18.01 -0.81 7.37
N CYS A 211 -17.78 0.12 8.29
CA CYS A 211 -16.61 0.23 9.14
C CYS A 211 -17.05 0.57 10.57
N PRO A 212 -17.62 -0.40 11.31
CA PRO A 212 -18.17 -0.17 12.66
C PRO A 212 -17.09 0.22 13.68
N VAL A 213 -15.85 -0.17 13.43
CA VAL A 213 -14.70 0.19 14.25
C VAL A 213 -13.74 1.01 13.39
N PRO A 214 -13.34 2.23 13.83
CA PRO A 214 -12.36 3.02 13.09
C PRO A 214 -11.07 2.21 12.85
N LEU A 215 -10.60 2.21 11.61
CA LEU A 215 -9.40 1.47 11.20
C LEU A 215 -9.46 -0.01 11.63
N GLU A 216 -10.62 -0.65 11.41
CA GLU A 216 -10.81 -2.06 11.69
C GLU A 216 -9.71 -2.90 11.04
N GLU A 217 -9.07 -3.74 11.84
CA GLU A 217 -8.18 -4.78 11.33
C GLU A 217 -8.99 -5.85 10.60
N PRO A 218 -8.48 -6.46 9.53
CA PRO A 218 -9.23 -7.52 8.86
C PRO A 218 -9.45 -8.67 9.83
N LYS A 219 -10.70 -9.12 9.93
CA LYS A 219 -11.01 -10.37 10.68
C LYS A 219 -10.39 -11.55 9.93
N LEU A 220 -9.33 -12.08 10.46
CA LEU A 220 -8.58 -13.19 9.92
C LEU A 220 -9.09 -14.54 10.45
#